data_b393e9a7a3c5a8434a77499c9e9bb59c
#
_entry.id   b393e9a7a3c5a8434a77499c9e9bb59c
#
_cell.length_a   1.000
_cell.length_b   1.000
_cell.length_c   1.000
_cell.angle_alpha   90.00
_cell.angle_beta   90.00
_cell.angle_gamma   90.00
#
_symmetry.space_group_name_H-M   'P 1'
#
loop_
_entity.id
_entity.type
_entity.pdbx_description
1 polymer ?
#
loop_
_entity_poly.entity_id
_entity_poly.type
_entity_poly.pdbx_seq_one_letter_code
_entity_poly.pdbx_strand_id
1 'polypeptide(L)'
;MKGSRTAVALSILIVTFFVSVCARGADAPSLDDLRRKGVVGERYDGVLVVRTESADSAVRSLVDSVNAKRREIYESGAKKQGVGAQEVGKVYALELSKKAPAGTWFLGEDGKWVQKK
;
A
#
# COMPACT_ATOMS: atom_id res chain seq x y z
N MET A 1 -25.98 53.01 27.18
CA MET A 1 -26.09 51.55 27.07
C MET A 1 -24.74 50.98 26.66
N LYS A 2 -24.09 50.34 27.59
CA LYS A 2 -22.82 49.71 27.32
C LYS A 2 -23.05 48.25 26.87
N GLY A 3 -22.90 48.01 25.58
CA GLY A 3 -22.94 46.65 25.08
C GLY A 3 -21.64 45.95 25.41
N SER A 4 -21.71 44.98 26.31
CA SER A 4 -20.59 44.09 26.63
C SER A 4 -20.37 43.17 25.45
N ARG A 5 -19.32 43.44 24.69
CA ARG A 5 -18.84 42.50 23.68
C ARG A 5 -17.92 41.50 24.38
N THR A 6 -18.50 40.45 24.88
CA THR A 6 -17.73 39.27 25.26
C THR A 6 -17.21 38.63 23.98
N ALA A 7 -15.93 38.88 23.72
CA ALA A 7 -15.20 38.11 22.70
C ALA A 7 -15.06 36.67 23.22
N VAL A 8 -15.85 35.77 22.68
CA VAL A 8 -15.64 34.34 22.87
C VAL A 8 -14.41 33.99 22.04
N ALA A 9 -13.27 33.92 22.71
CA ALA A 9 -12.07 33.34 22.13
C ALA A 9 -12.32 31.85 21.92
N LEU A 10 -12.65 31.47 20.70
CA LEU A 10 -12.72 30.07 20.29
C LEU A 10 -11.29 29.55 20.23
N SER A 11 -10.82 28.99 21.35
CA SER A 11 -9.58 28.22 21.37
C SER A 11 -9.79 26.97 20.54
N ILE A 12 -9.37 27.04 19.30
CA ILE A 12 -9.24 25.84 18.46
C ILE A 12 -8.08 25.05 19.04
N LEU A 13 -8.42 24.07 19.87
CA LEU A 13 -7.48 23.05 20.31
C LEU A 13 -7.15 22.19 19.09
N ILE A 14 -6.08 22.55 18.41
CA ILE A 14 -5.49 21.68 17.39
C ILE A 14 -4.93 20.49 18.16
N VAL A 15 -5.75 19.46 18.30
CA VAL A 15 -5.25 18.13 18.68
C VAL A 15 -4.44 17.65 17.48
N THR A 16 -3.15 17.99 17.49
CA THR A 16 -2.18 17.32 16.66
C THR A 16 -2.19 15.87 17.10
N PHE A 17 -2.95 15.07 16.39
CA PHE A 17 -2.89 13.63 16.50
C PHE A 17 -1.51 13.23 15.97
N PHE A 18 -0.54 13.22 16.87
CA PHE A 18 0.73 12.54 16.64
C PHE A 18 0.37 11.06 16.53
N VAL A 19 0.11 10.62 15.30
CA VAL A 19 0.20 9.21 14.99
C VAL A 19 1.66 8.86 15.25
N SER A 20 1.94 8.37 16.45
CA SER A 20 3.15 7.61 16.70
C SER A 20 3.08 6.43 15.74
N VAL A 21 3.63 6.65 14.55
CA VAL A 21 4.08 5.54 13.74
C VAL A 21 5.09 4.84 14.63
N CYS A 22 4.67 3.75 15.28
CA CYS A 22 5.61 2.83 15.89
C CYS A 22 6.64 2.54 14.82
N ALA A 23 7.83 3.14 14.96
CA ALA A 23 8.97 2.77 14.17
C ALA A 23 9.13 1.27 14.40
N ARG A 24 8.62 0.46 13.48
CA ARG A 24 9.01 -0.95 13.40
C ARG A 24 10.52 -0.89 13.37
N GLY A 25 11.15 -1.65 14.28
CA GLY A 25 12.58 -1.58 14.50
C GLY A 25 13.35 -1.53 13.19
N ALA A 26 14.54 -0.88 13.21
CA ALA A 26 15.40 -0.60 12.05
C ALA A 26 15.67 -1.80 11.10
N ASP A 27 15.29 -3.02 11.51
CA ASP A 27 15.52 -4.28 10.82
C ASP A 27 14.33 -4.76 9.94
N ALA A 28 13.17 -4.06 9.95
CA ALA A 28 12.06 -4.45 9.09
C ALA A 28 12.34 -4.01 7.65
N PRO A 29 12.42 -4.95 6.68
CA PRO A 29 12.70 -4.58 5.29
C PRO A 29 11.57 -3.72 4.74
N SER A 30 11.91 -2.65 4.01
CA SER A 30 10.92 -1.87 3.30
C SER A 30 10.39 -2.66 2.09
N LEU A 31 9.14 -2.41 1.72
CA LEU A 31 8.56 -3.05 0.54
C LEU A 31 9.35 -2.71 -0.74
N ASP A 32 9.80 -1.46 -0.87
CA ASP A 32 10.60 -1.04 -2.03
C ASP A 32 11.97 -1.72 -2.09
N ASP A 33 12.61 -1.94 -0.96
CA ASP A 33 13.86 -2.68 -0.91
C ASP A 33 13.66 -4.16 -1.32
N LEU A 34 12.58 -4.77 -0.86
CA LEU A 34 12.23 -6.14 -1.26
C LEU A 34 11.93 -6.24 -2.75
N ARG A 35 11.28 -5.22 -3.33
CA ARG A 35 11.06 -5.12 -4.77
C ARG A 35 12.37 -5.00 -5.54
N ARG A 36 13.27 -4.10 -5.14
CA ARG A 36 14.59 -3.90 -5.78
C ARG A 36 15.44 -5.15 -5.73
N LYS A 37 15.40 -5.88 -4.62
CA LYS A 37 16.13 -7.14 -4.43
C LYS A 37 15.50 -8.34 -5.14
N GLY A 38 14.28 -8.18 -5.66
CA GLY A 38 13.56 -9.25 -6.33
C GLY A 38 13.02 -10.34 -5.39
N VAL A 39 12.97 -10.07 -4.10
CA VAL A 39 12.39 -10.99 -3.10
C VAL A 39 10.88 -11.09 -3.27
N VAL A 40 10.24 -9.98 -3.59
CA VAL A 40 8.82 -9.89 -3.91
C VAL A 40 8.61 -9.33 -5.31
N GLY A 41 7.47 -9.62 -5.90
CA GLY A 41 7.03 -9.08 -7.17
C GLY A 41 5.56 -8.73 -7.15
N GLU A 42 5.15 -7.96 -8.13
CA GLU A 42 3.76 -7.54 -8.30
C GLU A 42 3.08 -8.37 -9.37
N ARG A 43 1.87 -8.83 -9.10
CA ARG A 43 1.09 -9.61 -10.06
C ARG A 43 0.10 -8.72 -10.83
N TYR A 44 -0.25 -9.12 -12.04
CA TYR A 44 -1.14 -8.36 -12.94
C TYR A 44 -2.50 -7.97 -12.35
N ASP A 45 -2.96 -8.68 -11.33
CA ASP A 45 -4.23 -8.42 -10.63
C ASP A 45 -4.07 -7.62 -9.31
N GLY A 46 -2.89 -7.06 -9.11
CA GLY A 46 -2.62 -6.22 -7.95
C GLY A 46 -2.31 -6.96 -6.65
N VAL A 47 -1.92 -8.22 -6.74
CA VAL A 47 -1.48 -9.03 -5.60
C VAL A 47 0.04 -9.01 -5.50
N LEU A 48 0.56 -8.79 -4.29
CA LEU A 48 1.98 -8.90 -3.98
C LEU A 48 2.34 -10.38 -3.79
N VAL A 49 3.43 -10.82 -4.43
CA VAL A 49 3.85 -12.22 -4.45
C VAL A 49 5.27 -12.37 -3.94
N VAL A 50 5.52 -13.35 -3.10
CA VAL A 50 6.88 -13.77 -2.73
C VAL A 50 7.50 -14.52 -3.91
N ARG A 51 8.68 -14.06 -4.37
CA ARG A 51 9.37 -14.66 -5.52
C ARG A 51 10.44 -15.67 -5.11
N THR A 52 11.00 -15.54 -3.92
CA THR A 52 12.09 -16.39 -3.45
C THR A 52 11.62 -17.32 -2.35
N GLU A 53 11.97 -18.60 -2.44
CA GLU A 53 11.65 -19.59 -1.42
C GLU A 53 12.36 -19.32 -0.08
N SER A 54 13.49 -18.62 -0.12
CA SER A 54 14.28 -18.24 1.05
C SER A 54 13.71 -17.06 1.85
N ALA A 55 12.56 -16.52 1.45
CA ALA A 55 11.93 -15.42 2.17
C ALA A 55 11.57 -15.87 3.60
N ASP A 56 12.01 -15.09 4.58
CA ASP A 56 11.75 -15.37 6.00
C ASP A 56 10.30 -15.07 6.41
N SER A 57 9.96 -15.40 7.65
CA SER A 57 8.60 -15.19 8.18
C SER A 57 8.21 -13.71 8.23
N ALA A 58 9.15 -12.79 8.43
CA ALA A 58 8.89 -11.37 8.46
C ALA A 58 8.47 -10.84 7.07
N VAL A 59 9.12 -11.31 6.01
CA VAL A 59 8.73 -10.98 4.62
C VAL A 59 7.35 -11.54 4.31
N ARG A 60 7.08 -12.79 4.66
CA ARG A 60 5.77 -13.41 4.42
C ARG A 60 4.65 -12.70 5.15
N SER A 61 4.87 -12.31 6.41
CA SER A 61 3.91 -11.53 7.19
C SER A 61 3.66 -10.16 6.58
N LEU A 62 4.70 -9.50 6.07
CA LEU A 62 4.55 -8.22 5.37
C LEU A 62 3.71 -8.38 4.09
N VAL A 63 3.97 -9.39 3.30
CA VAL A 63 3.21 -9.69 2.08
C VAL A 63 1.74 -9.95 2.41
N ASP A 64 1.44 -10.73 3.43
CA ASP A 64 0.07 -11.02 3.87
C ASP A 64 -0.65 -9.74 4.32
N SER A 65 0.02 -8.87 5.09
CA SER A 65 -0.53 -7.59 5.53
C SER A 65 -0.82 -6.65 4.36
N VAL A 66 0.08 -6.54 3.42
CA VAL A 66 -0.11 -5.70 2.22
C VAL A 66 -1.28 -6.21 1.40
N ASN A 67 -1.36 -7.51 1.17
CA ASN A 67 -2.45 -8.10 0.40
C ASN A 67 -3.81 -7.97 1.10
N ALA A 68 -3.86 -8.07 2.42
CA ALA A 68 -5.10 -7.85 3.18
C ALA A 68 -5.62 -6.42 2.99
N LYS A 69 -4.76 -5.42 3.11
CA LYS A 69 -5.13 -4.01 2.86
C LYS A 69 -5.55 -3.75 1.42
N ARG A 70 -4.83 -4.30 0.47
CA ARG A 70 -5.17 -4.17 -0.96
C ARG A 70 -6.53 -4.78 -1.27
N ARG A 71 -6.83 -5.94 -0.70
CA ARG A 71 -8.13 -6.58 -0.87
C ARG A 71 -9.27 -5.70 -0.40
N GLU A 72 -9.15 -5.06 0.74
CA GLU A 72 -10.13 -4.09 1.23
C GLU A 72 -10.32 -2.92 0.26
N ILE A 73 -9.24 -2.39 -0.28
CA ILE A 73 -9.28 -1.30 -1.27
C ILE A 73 -10.00 -1.76 -2.55
N TYR A 74 -9.70 -2.96 -3.04
CA TYR A 74 -10.31 -3.48 -4.25
C TYR A 74 -11.80 -3.77 -4.08
N GLU A 75 -12.20 -4.36 -2.96
CA GLU A 75 -13.60 -4.60 -2.63
C GLU A 75 -14.38 -3.30 -2.47
N SER A 76 -13.81 -2.31 -1.81
CA SER A 76 -14.42 -0.98 -1.67
C SER A 76 -14.57 -0.27 -3.02
N GLY A 77 -13.54 -0.29 -3.84
CA GLY A 77 -13.59 0.28 -5.19
C GLY A 77 -14.59 -0.43 -6.09
N ALA A 78 -14.69 -1.74 -6.00
CA ALA A 78 -15.64 -2.56 -6.75
C ALA A 78 -17.09 -2.15 -6.43
N LYS A 79 -17.42 -1.99 -5.16
CA LYS A 79 -18.75 -1.56 -4.72
C LYS A 79 -19.10 -0.16 -5.22
N LYS A 80 -18.14 0.77 -5.18
CA LYS A 80 -18.35 2.16 -5.63
C LYS A 80 -18.54 2.28 -7.14
N GLN A 81 -17.87 1.46 -7.91
CA GLN A 81 -17.84 1.53 -9.37
C GLN A 81 -18.75 0.51 -10.06
N GLY A 82 -19.34 -0.41 -9.32
CA GLY A 82 -20.19 -1.46 -9.88
C GLY A 82 -19.44 -2.45 -10.76
N VAL A 83 -18.17 -2.74 -10.43
CA VAL A 83 -17.30 -3.70 -11.13
C VAL A 83 -16.81 -4.78 -10.18
N GLY A 84 -16.11 -5.80 -10.69
CA GLY A 84 -15.48 -6.82 -9.85
C GLY A 84 -14.23 -6.30 -9.13
N ALA A 85 -13.94 -6.84 -7.95
CA ALA A 85 -12.73 -6.51 -7.20
C ALA A 85 -11.45 -6.81 -8.00
N GLN A 86 -11.44 -7.87 -8.80
CA GLN A 86 -10.33 -8.22 -9.66
C GLN A 86 -10.06 -7.15 -10.72
N GLU A 87 -11.10 -6.54 -11.28
CA GLU A 87 -10.93 -5.44 -12.25
C GLU A 87 -10.29 -4.21 -11.60
N VAL A 88 -10.67 -3.88 -10.37
CA VAL A 88 -10.02 -2.82 -9.60
C VAL A 88 -8.55 -3.17 -9.34
N GLY A 89 -8.26 -4.40 -8.99
CA GLY A 89 -6.90 -4.90 -8.78
C GLY A 89 -6.02 -4.79 -10.03
N LYS A 90 -6.57 -5.08 -11.20
CA LYS A 90 -5.85 -4.93 -12.48
C LYS A 90 -5.48 -3.48 -12.77
N VAL A 91 -6.40 -2.54 -12.53
CA VAL A 91 -6.13 -1.10 -12.68
C VAL A 91 -5.05 -0.65 -11.70
N TYR A 92 -5.13 -1.10 -10.46
CA TYR A 92 -4.13 -0.83 -9.45
C TYR A 92 -2.74 -1.35 -9.85
N ALA A 93 -2.67 -2.55 -10.42
CA ALA A 93 -1.43 -3.14 -10.92
C ALA A 93 -0.79 -2.29 -12.04
N LEU A 94 -1.59 -1.72 -12.94
CA LEU A 94 -1.10 -0.79 -13.96
C LEU A 94 -0.48 0.46 -13.34
N GLU A 95 -1.10 1.05 -12.33
CA GLU A 95 -0.55 2.20 -11.61
C GLU A 95 0.73 1.84 -10.86
N LEU A 96 0.78 0.66 -10.23
CA LEU A 96 2.00 0.16 -9.60
C LEU A 96 3.15 0.00 -10.60
N SER A 97 2.87 -0.46 -11.81
CA SER A 97 3.90 -0.63 -12.83
C SER A 97 4.60 0.69 -13.20
N LYS A 98 3.89 1.79 -13.08
CA LYS A 98 4.43 3.13 -13.33
C LYS A 98 5.23 3.67 -12.15
N LYS A 99 4.79 3.39 -10.92
CA LYS A 99 5.31 4.00 -9.68
C LYS A 99 6.36 3.15 -8.97
N ALA A 100 6.37 1.84 -9.19
CA ALA A 100 7.31 0.95 -8.53
C ALA A 100 8.76 1.28 -8.93
N PRO A 101 9.73 1.06 -8.03
CA PRO A 101 11.13 1.34 -8.34
C PRO A 101 11.67 0.44 -9.45
N ALA A 102 12.70 0.91 -10.14
CA ALA A 102 13.46 0.08 -11.08
C ALA A 102 13.96 -1.19 -10.37
N GLY A 103 13.99 -2.30 -11.09
CA GLY A 103 14.31 -3.61 -10.53
C GLY A 103 13.10 -4.41 -10.05
N THR A 104 11.92 -3.80 -9.94
CA THR A 104 10.69 -4.50 -9.57
C THR A 104 10.30 -5.52 -10.62
N TRP A 105 9.92 -6.71 -10.19
CA TRP A 105 9.43 -7.78 -11.05
C TRP A 105 7.91 -7.77 -11.10
N PHE A 106 7.38 -7.97 -12.29
CA PHE A 106 5.94 -8.05 -12.56
C PHE A 106 5.58 -9.39 -13.17
N LEU A 107 4.60 -10.06 -12.60
CA LEU A 107 4.05 -11.29 -13.12
C LEU A 107 2.86 -10.97 -14.02
N GLY A 108 2.97 -11.29 -15.30
CA GLY A 108 1.90 -11.13 -16.29
C GLY A 108 0.82 -12.20 -16.18
N GLU A 109 -0.31 -11.94 -16.80
CA GLU A 109 -1.43 -12.89 -16.89
C GLU A 109 -1.02 -14.19 -17.63
N ASP A 110 -0.02 -14.10 -18.50
CA ASP A 110 0.61 -15.22 -19.18
C ASP A 110 1.55 -16.08 -18.31
N GLY A 111 1.70 -15.73 -17.04
CA GLY A 111 2.59 -16.41 -16.09
C GLY A 111 4.06 -16.06 -16.24
N LYS A 112 4.42 -15.08 -17.04
CA LYS A 112 5.80 -14.66 -17.26
C LYS A 112 6.18 -13.48 -16.36
N TRP A 113 7.40 -13.56 -15.82
CA TRP A 113 8.00 -12.46 -15.05
C TRP A 113 8.75 -11.49 -15.97
N VAL A 114 8.50 -10.19 -15.77
CA VAL A 114 9.19 -9.10 -16.45
C VAL A 114 9.73 -8.14 -15.42
N GLN A 115 11.00 -7.77 -15.55
CA GLN A 115 11.65 -6.82 -14.66
C GLN A 115 11.57 -5.41 -15.23
N LYS A 116 11.15 -4.47 -14.38
CA LYS A 116 11.17 -3.04 -14.70
C LYS A 116 12.62 -2.54 -14.78
N LYS A 117 12.98 -1.91 -15.90
CA LYS A 117 14.28 -1.25 -16.10
C LYS A 117 14.31 0.15 -15.50
#